data_0724c65b9300514dfb651d6c473859f7
#
_entry.id   0724c65b9300514dfb651d6c473859f7
#
_cell.length_a   1.000
_cell.length_b   1.000
_cell.length_c   1.000
_cell.angle_alpha   90.00
_cell.angle_beta   90.00
_cell.angle_gamma   90.00
#
_symmetry.space_group_name_H-M   'P 1'
#
loop_
_entity.id
_entity.type
_entity.pdbx_description
1 polymer ?
#
loop_
_entity_poly.entity_id
_entity_poly.type
_entity_poly.pdbx_seq_one_letter_code
_entity_poly.pdbx_strand_id
1 'polypeptide(L)'
;MENTQSASKTPKIKLDFKDSKYATGRRKTSIAKVWLKKGSGKIYVNGKLFNEYFSSEFHHLQITRPFDIINQSTNFDVRCSVSGGGPTGQAGALVHGISKALVMFDENLKSTLKTEKLTTRDSRAVERKKPGRRKARRSFQFSKR
;
A
#
# COMPACT_ATOMS: atom_id res chain seq x y z
N MET A 1 19.46 -18.09 36.82
CA MET A 1 19.85 -18.20 35.40
C MET A 1 18.89 -17.32 34.59
N GLU A 2 19.31 -16.09 34.36
CA GLU A 2 18.51 -15.11 33.62
C GLU A 2 18.78 -15.25 32.14
N ASN A 3 17.73 -15.60 31.38
CA ASN A 3 17.81 -15.74 29.95
C ASN A 3 17.29 -14.43 29.31
N THR A 4 18.17 -13.43 29.23
CA THR A 4 17.89 -12.15 28.56
C THR A 4 17.97 -12.37 27.06
N GLN A 5 16.81 -12.62 26.42
CA GLN A 5 16.71 -12.60 24.95
C GLN A 5 16.86 -11.15 24.48
N SER A 6 18.05 -10.81 24.01
CA SER A 6 18.33 -9.57 23.33
C SER A 6 17.56 -9.52 22.00
N ALA A 7 16.51 -8.70 21.96
CA ALA A 7 15.80 -8.39 20.73
C ALA A 7 16.80 -7.81 19.71
N SER A 8 17.15 -8.57 18.70
CA SER A 8 18.00 -8.15 17.60
C SER A 8 17.34 -7.00 16.85
N LYS A 9 17.83 -5.78 17.06
CA LYS A 9 17.45 -4.61 16.28
C LYS A 9 17.86 -4.85 14.83
N THR A 10 16.89 -5.19 13.97
CA THR A 10 17.11 -5.26 12.52
C THR A 10 17.77 -3.96 12.04
N PRO A 11 18.87 -4.04 11.29
CA PRO A 11 19.59 -2.86 10.83
C PRO A 11 18.64 -2.01 9.96
N LYS A 12 18.46 -0.75 10.34
CA LYS A 12 17.70 0.21 9.52
C LYS A 12 18.50 0.45 8.24
N ILE A 13 18.05 -0.11 7.14
CA ILE A 13 18.67 0.07 5.83
C ILE A 13 18.52 1.57 5.47
N LYS A 14 19.63 2.30 5.49
CA LYS A 14 19.71 3.68 5.02
C LYS A 14 19.71 3.64 3.48
N LEU A 15 18.53 3.65 2.88
CA LEU A 15 18.38 3.83 1.45
C LEU A 15 18.43 5.33 1.17
N ASP A 16 19.41 5.76 0.37
CA ASP A 16 19.55 7.15 -0.05
C ASP A 16 18.55 7.40 -1.20
N PHE A 17 17.44 8.10 -0.87
CA PHE A 17 16.35 8.42 -1.80
C PHE A 17 16.36 9.90 -2.21
N LYS A 18 17.55 10.52 -2.26
CA LYS A 18 17.70 11.95 -2.52
C LYS A 18 17.07 12.41 -3.84
N ASP A 19 17.13 11.58 -4.90
CA ASP A 19 16.59 11.87 -6.24
C ASP A 19 15.35 11.02 -6.59
N SER A 20 14.56 10.63 -5.58
CA SER A 20 13.39 9.81 -5.78
C SER A 20 12.14 10.63 -6.16
N LYS A 21 11.26 10.06 -6.98
CA LYS A 21 9.93 10.61 -7.22
C LYS A 21 9.02 10.25 -6.06
N TYR A 22 8.35 11.25 -5.49
CA TYR A 22 7.47 11.09 -4.34
C TYR A 22 6.00 11.14 -4.77
N ALA A 23 5.21 10.17 -4.32
CA ALA A 23 3.77 10.18 -4.49
C ALA A 23 3.05 9.62 -3.27
N THR A 24 1.82 10.05 -3.05
CA THR A 24 0.94 9.50 -2.01
C THR A 24 -0.15 8.65 -2.60
N GLY A 25 -0.40 7.49 -1.99
CA GLY A 25 -1.54 6.63 -2.29
C GLY A 25 -2.50 6.57 -1.10
N ARG A 26 -3.78 6.36 -1.38
CA ARG A 26 -4.82 6.25 -0.34
C ARG A 26 -5.83 5.18 -0.72
N ARG A 27 -6.24 4.38 0.25
CA ARG A 27 -7.32 3.40 0.13
C ARG A 27 -8.01 3.23 1.47
N LYS A 28 -9.35 3.30 1.52
CA LYS A 28 -10.11 3.30 2.78
C LYS A 28 -9.56 4.37 3.74
N THR A 29 -9.12 3.97 4.93
CA THR A 29 -8.45 4.82 5.93
C THR A 29 -6.93 4.75 5.86
N SER A 30 -6.36 3.94 4.95
CA SER A 30 -4.91 3.76 4.81
C SER A 30 -4.30 4.84 3.94
N ILE A 31 -3.10 5.28 4.34
CA ILE A 31 -2.28 6.27 3.64
C ILE A 31 -0.90 5.65 3.38
N ALA A 32 -0.42 5.72 2.14
CA ALA A 32 0.91 5.31 1.75
C ALA A 32 1.68 6.51 1.21
N LYS A 33 2.86 6.74 1.74
CA LYS A 33 3.87 7.68 1.20
C LYS A 33 4.89 6.83 0.46
N VAL A 34 5.07 7.08 -0.82
CA VAL A 34 5.90 6.26 -1.71
C VAL A 34 7.00 7.10 -2.33
N TRP A 35 8.22 6.62 -2.24
CA TRP A 35 9.41 7.16 -2.90
C TRP A 35 9.91 6.11 -3.90
N LEU A 36 9.99 6.48 -5.16
CA LEU A 36 10.41 5.64 -6.27
C LEU A 36 11.73 6.13 -6.85
N LYS A 37 12.69 5.23 -7.04
CA LYS A 37 13.98 5.48 -7.68
C LYS A 37 14.31 4.35 -8.65
N LYS A 38 15.10 4.61 -9.68
CA LYS A 38 15.70 3.53 -10.49
C LYS A 38 16.63 2.68 -9.63
N GLY A 39 16.52 1.36 -9.72
CA GLY A 39 17.28 0.46 -8.85
C GLY A 39 17.16 -1.01 -9.23
N SER A 40 17.15 -1.88 -8.25
CA SER A 40 17.24 -3.33 -8.36
C SER A 40 15.93 -4.10 -8.15
N GLY A 41 14.79 -3.41 -8.03
CA GLY A 41 13.48 -4.03 -7.83
C GLY A 41 13.11 -4.32 -6.37
N LYS A 42 13.78 -3.70 -5.41
CA LYS A 42 13.50 -3.93 -3.99
C LYS A 42 12.42 -2.99 -3.46
N ILE A 43 11.42 -3.56 -2.78
CA ILE A 43 10.31 -2.81 -2.19
C ILE A 43 10.41 -2.91 -0.66
N TYR A 44 10.54 -1.76 0.00
CA TYR A 44 10.60 -1.66 1.45
C TYR A 44 9.37 -0.94 2.01
N VAL A 45 8.70 -1.56 2.96
CA VAL A 45 7.51 -1.04 3.64
C VAL A 45 7.82 -0.87 5.12
N ASN A 46 7.77 0.36 5.62
CA ASN A 46 8.08 0.68 7.02
C ASN A 46 9.42 0.09 7.52
N GLY A 47 10.43 0.01 6.64
CA GLY A 47 11.76 -0.51 6.95
C GLY A 47 11.93 -2.02 6.83
N LYS A 48 10.88 -2.77 6.47
CA LYS A 48 10.92 -4.21 6.18
C LYS A 48 10.74 -4.46 4.69
N LEU A 49 11.16 -5.62 4.19
CA LEU A 49 10.79 -6.05 2.85
C LEU A 49 9.27 -6.25 2.75
N PHE A 50 8.68 -5.96 1.60
CA PHE A 50 7.23 -6.06 1.43
C PHE A 50 6.70 -7.49 1.66
N ASN A 51 7.51 -8.52 1.36
CA ASN A 51 7.18 -9.92 1.61
C ASN A 51 7.09 -10.26 3.11
N GLU A 52 7.92 -9.61 3.92
CA GLU A 52 7.88 -9.77 5.38
C GLU A 52 6.76 -8.94 6.04
N TYR A 53 6.42 -7.80 5.42
CA TYR A 53 5.38 -6.91 5.96
C TYR A 53 3.97 -7.42 5.68
N PHE A 54 3.73 -7.92 4.46
CA PHE A 54 2.45 -8.53 4.07
C PHE A 54 2.60 -10.04 4.07
N SER A 55 1.82 -10.75 4.89
CA SER A 55 1.83 -12.21 4.97
C SER A 55 1.08 -12.90 3.84
N SER A 56 0.23 -12.19 3.09
CA SER A 56 -0.62 -12.76 2.04
C SER A 56 0.00 -12.59 0.66
N GLU A 57 0.11 -13.67 -0.10
CA GLU A 57 0.57 -13.69 -1.50
C GLU A 57 -0.33 -12.83 -2.40
N PHE A 58 -1.63 -12.77 -2.10
CA PHE A 58 -2.55 -11.89 -2.83
C PHE A 58 -2.12 -10.41 -2.76
N HIS A 59 -1.65 -9.97 -1.60
CA HIS A 59 -1.13 -8.60 -1.45
C HIS A 59 0.17 -8.41 -2.23
N HIS A 60 1.03 -9.43 -2.31
CA HIS A 60 2.27 -9.38 -3.09
C HIS A 60 1.96 -9.17 -4.58
N LEU A 61 1.09 -10.01 -5.15
CA LEU A 61 0.63 -9.89 -6.54
C LEU A 61 -0.03 -8.54 -6.82
N GLN A 62 -0.80 -8.03 -5.87
CA GLN A 62 -1.43 -6.72 -6.01
C GLN A 62 -0.40 -5.58 -6.06
N ILE A 63 0.64 -5.65 -5.23
CA ILE A 63 1.69 -4.62 -5.14
C ILE A 63 2.61 -4.63 -6.37
N THR A 64 2.90 -5.80 -6.94
CA THR A 64 3.73 -5.93 -8.15
C THR A 64 2.99 -5.57 -9.44
N ARG A 65 1.65 -5.68 -9.46
CA ARG A 65 0.82 -5.43 -10.64
C ARG A 65 1.15 -4.14 -11.43
N PRO A 66 1.40 -2.97 -10.84
CA PRO A 66 1.78 -1.77 -11.59
C PRO A 66 3.06 -1.95 -12.40
N PHE A 67 4.04 -2.69 -11.88
CA PHE A 67 5.32 -2.96 -12.54
C PHE A 67 5.18 -4.01 -13.65
N ASP A 68 4.33 -5.01 -13.44
CA ASP A 68 4.06 -6.07 -14.43
C ASP A 68 3.40 -5.48 -15.69
N ILE A 69 2.46 -4.55 -15.51
CA ILE A 69 1.78 -3.87 -16.62
C ILE A 69 2.74 -3.05 -17.49
N ILE A 70 3.76 -2.46 -16.89
CA ILE A 70 4.78 -1.69 -17.64
C ILE A 70 5.99 -2.52 -18.07
N ASN A 71 6.02 -3.83 -17.75
CA ASN A 71 7.13 -4.76 -18.00
C ASN A 71 8.49 -4.28 -17.45
N GLN A 72 8.48 -3.63 -16.28
CA GLN A 72 9.68 -3.03 -15.66
C GLN A 72 9.80 -3.40 -14.17
N SER A 73 9.48 -4.63 -13.81
CA SER A 73 9.45 -5.11 -12.41
C SER A 73 10.79 -5.01 -11.67
N THR A 74 11.91 -5.09 -12.38
CA THR A 74 13.26 -5.06 -11.80
C THR A 74 13.96 -3.71 -11.83
N ASN A 75 13.37 -2.69 -12.43
CA ASN A 75 14.07 -1.43 -12.71
C ASN A 75 13.89 -0.35 -11.63
N PHE A 76 13.06 -0.59 -10.63
CA PHE A 76 12.73 0.42 -9.62
C PHE A 76 12.86 -0.09 -8.20
N ASP A 77 13.54 0.67 -7.36
CA ASP A 77 13.51 0.51 -5.91
C ASP A 77 12.44 1.40 -5.31
N VAL A 78 11.67 0.84 -4.37
CA VAL A 78 10.57 1.53 -3.72
C VAL A 78 10.78 1.55 -2.21
N ARG A 79 10.72 2.75 -1.64
CA ARG A 79 10.58 2.92 -0.19
C ARG A 79 9.20 3.47 0.09
N CYS A 80 8.50 2.88 1.05
CA CYS A 80 7.20 3.36 1.45
C CYS A 80 7.03 3.41 2.96
N SER A 81 6.29 4.41 3.39
CA SER A 81 5.77 4.52 4.75
C SER A 81 4.25 4.41 4.68
N VAL A 82 3.70 3.42 5.37
CA VAL A 82 2.27 3.11 5.34
C VAL A 82 1.70 3.23 6.74
N SER A 83 0.54 3.85 6.87
CA SER A 83 -0.16 4.05 8.14
C SER A 83 -1.68 3.95 7.99
N GLY A 84 -2.34 3.61 9.08
CA GLY A 84 -3.80 3.50 9.16
C GLY A 84 -4.38 2.28 8.46
N GLY A 85 -5.63 1.98 8.75
CA GLY A 85 -6.38 0.87 8.17
C GLY A 85 -5.81 -0.52 8.46
N GLY A 86 -6.14 -1.48 7.64
CA GLY A 86 -5.66 -2.86 7.71
C GLY A 86 -4.78 -3.24 6.50
N PRO A 87 -4.21 -4.46 6.47
CA PRO A 87 -3.28 -4.90 5.42
C PRO A 87 -3.81 -4.73 4.00
N THR A 88 -5.05 -5.11 3.76
CA THR A 88 -5.72 -4.95 2.45
C THR A 88 -5.85 -3.48 2.02
N GLY A 89 -6.19 -2.59 2.96
CA GLY A 89 -6.26 -1.16 2.69
C GLY A 89 -4.88 -0.56 2.42
N GLN A 90 -3.87 -1.01 3.18
CA GLN A 90 -2.48 -0.59 3.03
C GLN A 90 -1.88 -1.04 1.70
N ALA A 91 -2.12 -2.30 1.29
CA ALA A 91 -1.69 -2.81 -0.01
C ALA A 91 -2.33 -2.00 -1.16
N GLY A 92 -3.63 -1.75 -1.11
CA GLY A 92 -4.32 -0.93 -2.11
C GLY A 92 -3.84 0.53 -2.14
N ALA A 93 -3.54 1.12 -0.98
CA ALA A 93 -2.95 2.47 -0.91
C ALA A 93 -1.54 2.49 -1.51
N LEU A 94 -0.76 1.44 -1.29
CA LEU A 94 0.59 1.30 -1.83
C LEU A 94 0.58 1.20 -3.36
N VAL A 95 -0.28 0.35 -3.92
CA VAL A 95 -0.49 0.23 -5.39
C VAL A 95 -0.82 1.57 -6.02
N HIS A 96 -1.78 2.30 -5.43
CA HIS A 96 -2.15 3.63 -5.90
C HIS A 96 -0.97 4.62 -5.84
N GLY A 97 -0.18 4.59 -4.76
CA GLY A 97 1.01 5.43 -4.60
C GLY A 97 2.12 5.12 -5.61
N ILE A 98 2.42 3.83 -5.81
CA ILE A 98 3.40 3.35 -6.81
C ILE A 98 2.98 3.80 -8.21
N SER A 99 1.73 3.56 -8.60
CA SER A 99 1.22 3.95 -9.93
C SER A 99 1.34 5.45 -10.19
N LYS A 100 1.05 6.28 -9.20
CA LYS A 100 1.26 7.73 -9.30
C LYS A 100 2.73 8.12 -9.39
N ALA A 101 3.62 7.46 -8.65
CA ALA A 101 5.06 7.71 -8.70
C ALA A 101 5.64 7.33 -10.07
N LEU A 102 5.18 6.23 -10.67
CA LEU A 102 5.55 5.80 -12.02
C LEU A 102 5.13 6.83 -13.08
N VAL A 103 3.91 7.38 -12.98
CA VAL A 103 3.46 8.45 -13.88
C VAL A 103 4.29 9.72 -13.73
N MET A 104 4.76 10.04 -12.51
CA MET A 104 5.67 11.18 -12.29
C MET A 104 7.07 10.93 -12.86
N PHE A 105 7.44 9.66 -13.04
CA PHE A 105 8.71 9.28 -13.64
C PHE A 105 8.64 9.34 -15.17
N ASP A 106 7.56 8.81 -15.75
CA ASP A 106 7.28 8.83 -17.19
C ASP A 106 5.78 9.06 -17.43
N GLU A 107 5.44 10.20 -18.03
CA GLU A 107 4.05 10.60 -18.32
C GLU A 107 3.37 9.68 -19.34
N ASN A 108 4.12 9.04 -20.24
CA ASN A 108 3.56 8.12 -21.23
C ASN A 108 2.87 6.91 -20.59
N LEU A 109 3.30 6.49 -19.40
CA LEU A 109 2.70 5.38 -18.65
C LEU A 109 1.31 5.70 -18.10
N LYS A 110 0.91 6.98 -18.10
CA LYS A 110 -0.37 7.44 -17.52
C LYS A 110 -1.57 6.80 -18.22
N SER A 111 -1.58 6.69 -19.53
CA SER A 111 -2.69 6.09 -20.29
C SER A 111 -2.88 4.62 -19.93
N THR A 112 -1.80 3.84 -19.95
CA THR A 112 -1.79 2.40 -19.64
C THR A 112 -2.23 2.12 -18.21
N LEU A 113 -1.64 2.82 -17.23
CA LEU A 113 -2.00 2.66 -15.83
C LEU A 113 -3.42 3.16 -15.49
N LYS A 114 -3.94 4.13 -16.24
CA LYS A 114 -5.30 4.64 -16.08
C LYS A 114 -6.35 3.65 -16.63
N THR A 115 -6.09 3.00 -17.76
CA THR A 115 -6.95 1.94 -18.31
C THR A 115 -7.16 0.82 -17.30
N GLU A 116 -6.11 0.43 -16.59
CA GLU A 116 -6.13 -0.56 -15.50
C GLU A 116 -6.68 -0.01 -14.16
N LYS A 117 -7.16 1.24 -14.13
CA LYS A 117 -7.71 1.93 -12.95
C LYS A 117 -6.75 2.05 -11.76
N LEU A 118 -5.44 1.93 -11.98
CA LEU A 118 -4.44 1.97 -10.92
C LEU A 118 -4.10 3.39 -10.43
N THR A 119 -4.26 4.40 -11.30
CA THR A 119 -4.03 5.80 -10.95
C THR A 119 -5.26 6.47 -10.32
N THR A 120 -6.43 5.84 -10.42
CA THR A 120 -7.69 6.38 -9.87
C THR A 120 -7.86 5.93 -8.42
N ARG A 121 -8.13 6.87 -7.53
CA ARG A 121 -8.44 6.53 -6.13
C ARG A 121 -9.81 5.87 -6.04
N ASP A 122 -9.87 4.71 -5.37
CA ASP A 122 -11.13 4.10 -4.96
C ASP A 122 -11.61 4.79 -3.67
N SER A 123 -12.74 5.48 -3.76
CA SER A 123 -13.31 6.26 -2.66
C SER A 123 -14.14 5.42 -1.67
N ARG A 124 -14.39 4.13 -1.96
CA ARG A 124 -15.21 3.27 -1.11
C ARG A 124 -14.58 3.13 0.27
N ALA A 125 -15.36 3.43 1.30
CA ALA A 125 -15.01 3.28 2.69
C ALA A 125 -16.16 2.61 3.46
N VAL A 126 -15.87 2.11 4.66
CA VAL A 126 -16.90 1.53 5.51
C VAL A 126 -17.87 2.61 5.97
N GLU A 127 -19.16 2.38 5.75
CA GLU A 127 -20.22 3.30 6.15
C GLU A 127 -20.34 3.35 7.69
N ARG A 128 -20.54 4.53 8.23
CA ARG A 128 -20.65 4.76 9.68
C ARG A 128 -21.87 4.05 10.26
N LYS A 129 -21.72 3.46 11.44
CA LYS A 129 -22.86 2.98 12.26
C LYS A 129 -23.83 4.12 12.53
N LYS A 130 -25.14 3.87 12.42
CA LYS A 130 -26.20 4.85 12.66
C LYS A 130 -26.95 4.55 13.96
N PRO A 131 -27.49 5.58 14.64
CA PRO A 131 -28.33 5.39 15.81
C PRO A 131 -29.56 4.53 15.47
N GLY A 132 -30.01 3.71 16.41
CA GLY A 132 -31.16 2.81 16.20
C GLY A 132 -30.89 1.62 15.26
N ARG A 133 -29.63 1.36 14.87
CA ARG A 133 -29.23 0.23 14.02
C ARG A 133 -28.06 -0.54 14.64
N ARG A 134 -27.96 -1.83 14.34
CA ARG A 134 -26.83 -2.67 14.80
C ARG A 134 -25.52 -2.36 14.05
N LYS A 135 -25.62 -2.04 12.74
CA LYS A 135 -24.54 -1.58 11.87
C LYS A 135 -25.02 -0.37 11.07
N ALA A 136 -24.34 -0.02 10.00
CA ALA A 136 -24.73 1.10 9.16
C ALA A 136 -26.18 0.99 8.65
N ARG A 137 -26.58 -0.22 8.23
CA ARG A 137 -27.90 -0.49 7.63
C ARG A 137 -28.69 -1.61 8.32
N ARG A 138 -28.03 -2.49 9.07
CA ARG A 138 -28.69 -3.62 9.75
C ARG A 138 -29.56 -3.11 10.89
N SER A 139 -30.85 -3.36 10.82
CA SER A 139 -31.84 -3.07 11.85
C SER A 139 -31.78 -4.09 12.99
N PHE A 140 -32.37 -3.75 14.13
CA PHE A 140 -32.67 -4.71 15.17
C PHE A 140 -33.79 -5.64 14.70
N GLN A 141 -33.80 -6.85 15.27
CA GLN A 141 -34.87 -7.80 14.97
C GLN A 141 -36.18 -7.25 15.57
N PHE A 142 -37.25 -7.30 14.77
CA PHE A 142 -38.58 -6.96 15.24
C PHE A 142 -39.06 -8.07 16.18
N SER A 143 -39.50 -7.68 17.40
CA SER A 143 -40.12 -8.60 18.35
C SER A 143 -41.62 -8.34 18.35
N LYS A 144 -42.38 -9.34 17.92
CA LYS A 144 -43.86 -9.32 17.96
C LYS A 144 -44.31 -9.74 19.35
N ARG A 145 -44.49 -8.80 20.24
CA ARG A 145 -45.14 -9.00 21.54
C ARG A 145 -46.06 -7.83 21.78
#